data_e77ada0d0a2951c1fa90c737706a71a3
#
_entry.id   e77ada0d0a2951c1fa90c737706a71a3
#
_cell.length_a   1.000
_cell.length_b   1.000
_cell.length_c   1.000
_cell.angle_alpha   90.00
_cell.angle_beta   90.00
_cell.angle_gamma   90.00
#
_symmetry.space_group_name_H-M   'P 1'
#
loop_
_entity.id
_entity.type
_entity.pdbx_description
1 polymer ?
#
loop_
_entity_poly.entity_id
_entity_poly.type
_entity_poly.pdbx_seq_one_letter_code
_entity_poly.pdbx_strand_id
1 'polypeptide(L)'
;QNHEGLSGVAIAAAIEGVRPFLIETQALVSSAVYGTPQRSATGFDLRRMNMLLAVLEKRAGFKLIQKDVFLNIAGGLKVNDPAIDLAVISILSSSLDISIEPGVCMAGEVGLSGEIRPVNRIEQRILEAEKLGFSRIIIPHNNLKGFDTAKSKIQIVQVKKVEEAFRQLFG
;
A
#
# COMPACT_ATOMS: atom_id res chain seq x y z
N GLN A 1 6.96 1.53 15.67
CA GLN A 1 5.91 2.51 15.91
C GLN A 1 4.56 1.85 16.09
N ASN A 2 3.78 2.38 16.97
CA ASN A 2 2.48 1.83 17.29
C ASN A 2 1.39 2.68 16.65
N HIS A 3 0.68 2.09 15.67
CA HIS A 3 -0.40 2.76 14.95
C HIS A 3 -1.75 2.13 15.25
N GLU A 4 -1.87 1.46 16.39
CA GLU A 4 -3.12 0.85 16.78
C GLU A 4 -4.25 1.86 16.79
N GLY A 5 -5.35 1.50 16.14
CA GLY A 5 -6.54 2.33 16.10
C GLY A 5 -6.49 3.51 15.14
N LEU A 6 -5.41 3.69 14.39
CA LEU A 6 -5.31 4.79 13.43
C LEU A 6 -5.65 4.30 12.02
N SER A 7 -6.73 4.84 11.46
CA SER A 7 -7.04 4.58 10.05
C SER A 7 -6.15 5.45 9.15
N GLY A 8 -6.05 5.07 7.89
CA GLY A 8 -5.29 5.85 6.92
C GLY A 8 -3.79 5.62 6.94
N VAL A 9 -3.33 4.53 7.57
CA VAL A 9 -1.90 4.22 7.67
C VAL A 9 -1.63 2.86 7.06
N ALA A 10 -0.62 2.76 6.20
CA ALA A 10 -0.15 1.49 5.63
C ALA A 10 1.37 1.53 5.53
N ILE A 11 2.00 0.37 5.66
CA ILE A 11 3.46 0.26 5.62
C ILE A 11 3.85 -0.46 4.33
N ALA A 12 4.74 0.14 3.56
CA ALA A 12 5.25 -0.45 2.33
C ALA A 12 6.67 -0.96 2.53
N ALA A 13 6.96 -2.11 1.94
CA ALA A 13 8.32 -2.62 1.84
C ALA A 13 8.92 -2.10 0.54
N ALA A 14 9.75 -1.08 0.63
CA ALA A 14 10.30 -0.35 -0.50
C ALA A 14 11.76 -0.69 -0.71
N ILE A 15 12.30 -0.30 -1.87
CA ILE A 15 13.72 -0.47 -2.19
C ILE A 15 14.24 0.81 -2.83
N GLU A 16 15.40 1.22 -2.39
CA GLU A 16 16.17 2.29 -3.06
C GLU A 16 17.50 1.70 -3.47
N GLY A 17 17.71 1.56 -4.79
CA GLY A 17 18.86 0.83 -5.29
C GLY A 17 18.79 -0.63 -4.89
N VAL A 18 19.72 -1.08 -4.04
CA VAL A 18 19.72 -2.44 -3.50
C VAL A 18 19.30 -2.48 -2.04
N ARG A 19 18.90 -1.36 -1.49
CA ARG A 19 18.63 -1.20 -0.06
C ARG A 19 17.15 -1.28 0.24
N PRO A 20 16.68 -2.33 0.91
CA PRO A 20 15.28 -2.40 1.31
C PRO A 20 15.02 -1.56 2.56
N PHE A 21 13.81 -1.01 2.65
CA PHE A 21 13.39 -0.28 3.85
C PHE A 21 11.88 -0.30 3.95
N LEU A 22 11.37 -0.17 5.16
CA LEU A 22 9.93 -0.08 5.40
C LEU A 22 9.56 1.38 5.56
N ILE A 23 8.52 1.81 4.86
CA ILE A 23 8.11 3.21 4.87
C ILE A 23 6.61 3.31 5.12
N GLU A 24 6.24 4.24 5.96
CA GLU A 24 4.85 4.47 6.29
C GLU A 24 4.20 5.41 5.27
N THR A 25 3.04 5.01 4.76
CA THR A 25 2.18 5.87 3.96
C THR A 25 0.98 6.28 4.80
N GLN A 26 0.59 7.54 4.70
CA GLN A 26 -0.54 8.09 5.43
C GLN A 26 -1.51 8.71 4.45
N ALA A 27 -2.79 8.50 4.68
CA ALA A 27 -3.82 9.11 3.82
C ALA A 27 -4.93 9.68 4.68
N LEU A 28 -5.49 10.78 4.20
CA LEU A 28 -6.69 11.36 4.76
C LEU A 28 -7.70 11.53 3.64
N VAL A 29 -8.87 10.96 3.81
CA VAL A 29 -9.98 11.08 2.87
C VAL A 29 -11.14 11.71 3.60
N SER A 30 -11.64 12.81 3.05
CA SER A 30 -12.77 13.52 3.65
C SER A 30 -13.72 14.01 2.56
N SER A 31 -14.96 14.32 2.94
CA SER A 31 -15.92 14.86 1.98
C SER A 31 -15.49 16.26 1.56
N ALA A 32 -15.53 16.52 0.25
CA ALA A 32 -15.23 17.85 -0.27
C ALA A 32 -16.35 18.82 0.16
N VAL A 33 -15.96 19.92 0.81
CA VAL A 33 -16.91 20.89 1.33
C VAL A 33 -17.19 22.00 0.31
N TYR A 34 -16.19 22.34 -0.49
CA TYR A 34 -16.28 23.46 -1.42
C TYR A 34 -15.97 23.01 -2.85
N GLY A 35 -17.00 22.83 -3.66
CA GLY A 35 -16.86 22.64 -5.09
C GLY A 35 -15.91 21.51 -5.51
N THR A 36 -14.73 21.86 -6.02
CA THR A 36 -13.79 20.90 -6.59
C THR A 36 -13.04 20.14 -5.49
N PRO A 37 -13.07 18.79 -5.51
CA PRO A 37 -12.30 18.01 -4.57
C PRO A 37 -10.81 18.26 -4.67
N GLN A 38 -10.15 18.34 -3.52
CA GLN A 38 -8.71 18.57 -3.45
C GLN A 38 -7.96 17.24 -3.46
N ARG A 39 -6.89 17.18 -4.24
CA ARG A 39 -6.04 16.01 -4.36
C ARG A 39 -4.60 16.46 -4.15
N SER A 40 -3.92 15.86 -3.17
CA SER A 40 -2.58 16.25 -2.81
C SER A 40 -1.76 15.03 -2.44
N ALA A 41 -0.49 15.02 -2.87
CA ALA A 41 0.43 13.95 -2.52
C ALA A 41 1.78 14.57 -2.18
N THR A 42 2.38 14.10 -1.08
CA THR A 42 3.71 14.50 -0.65
C THR A 42 4.59 13.26 -0.61
N GLY A 43 5.71 13.28 -1.32
CA GLY A 43 6.62 12.15 -1.41
C GLY A 43 6.20 11.08 -2.40
N PHE A 44 5.08 11.27 -3.07
CA PHE A 44 4.53 10.35 -4.06
C PHE A 44 4.02 11.17 -5.24
N ASP A 45 4.14 10.63 -6.45
CA ASP A 45 3.72 11.32 -7.67
C ASP A 45 2.20 11.52 -7.67
N LEU A 46 1.77 12.78 -7.78
CA LEU A 46 0.35 13.12 -7.78
C LEU A 46 -0.40 12.49 -8.96
N ARG A 47 0.22 12.44 -10.15
CA ARG A 47 -0.41 11.81 -11.31
C ARG A 47 -0.64 10.33 -11.07
N ARG A 48 0.33 9.67 -10.45
CA ARG A 48 0.19 8.26 -10.11
C ARG A 48 -0.89 8.05 -9.07
N MET A 49 -0.96 8.91 -8.06
CA MET A 49 -2.04 8.85 -7.08
C MET A 49 -3.41 8.95 -7.77
N ASN A 50 -3.57 9.91 -8.67
CA ASN A 50 -4.83 10.09 -9.38
C ASN A 50 -5.20 8.88 -10.24
N MET A 51 -4.20 8.23 -10.85
CA MET A 51 -4.41 6.99 -11.59
C MET A 51 -4.90 5.88 -10.65
N LEU A 52 -4.27 5.75 -9.50
CA LEU A 52 -4.64 4.72 -8.53
C LEU A 52 -6.04 4.98 -7.96
N LEU A 53 -6.41 6.23 -7.76
CA LEU A 53 -7.78 6.58 -7.35
C LEU A 53 -8.79 6.14 -8.41
N ALA A 54 -8.48 6.34 -9.68
CA ALA A 54 -9.35 5.91 -10.76
C ALA A 54 -9.50 4.37 -10.77
N VAL A 55 -8.40 3.65 -10.52
CA VAL A 55 -8.44 2.19 -10.43
C VAL A 55 -9.33 1.75 -9.26
N LEU A 56 -9.20 2.39 -8.11
CA LEU A 56 -10.02 2.05 -6.95
C LEU A 56 -11.50 2.28 -7.22
N GLU A 57 -11.85 3.35 -7.89
CA GLU A 57 -13.25 3.60 -8.25
C GLU A 57 -13.77 2.59 -9.25
N LYS A 58 -13.03 2.37 -10.33
CA LYS A 58 -13.48 1.52 -11.43
C LYS A 58 -13.49 0.05 -11.08
N ARG A 59 -12.45 -0.42 -10.36
CA ARG A 59 -12.23 -1.85 -10.14
C ARG A 59 -12.67 -2.35 -8.77
N ALA A 60 -12.66 -1.47 -7.76
CA ALA A 60 -13.01 -1.85 -6.40
C ALA A 60 -14.33 -1.22 -5.92
N GLY A 61 -14.95 -0.38 -6.73
CA GLY A 61 -16.28 0.16 -6.44
C GLY A 61 -16.31 1.29 -5.42
N PHE A 62 -15.19 1.90 -5.11
CA PHE A 62 -15.17 3.02 -4.17
C PHE A 62 -15.55 4.31 -4.85
N LYS A 63 -16.30 5.15 -4.15
CA LYS A 63 -16.73 6.46 -4.66
C LYS A 63 -15.87 7.54 -4.06
N LEU A 64 -14.81 7.92 -4.79
CA LEU A 64 -13.82 8.88 -4.31
C LEU A 64 -13.88 10.21 -5.05
N ILE A 65 -14.72 10.32 -6.09
CA ILE A 65 -14.74 11.49 -6.96
C ILE A 65 -15.12 12.77 -6.23
N GLN A 66 -15.95 12.68 -5.20
CA GLN A 66 -16.39 13.83 -4.41
C GLN A 66 -15.63 13.95 -3.09
N LYS A 67 -14.49 13.28 -2.98
CA LYS A 67 -13.69 13.27 -1.76
C LYS A 67 -12.41 14.05 -1.93
N ASP A 68 -12.03 14.78 -0.89
CA ASP A 68 -10.67 15.29 -0.77
C ASP A 68 -9.76 14.13 -0.39
N VAL A 69 -8.61 14.03 -1.03
CA VAL A 69 -7.64 12.98 -0.76
C VAL A 69 -6.26 13.58 -0.56
N PHE A 70 -5.66 13.28 0.58
CA PHE A 70 -4.31 13.71 0.91
C PHE A 70 -3.48 12.47 1.20
N LEU A 71 -2.38 12.31 0.46
CA LEU A 71 -1.47 11.19 0.63
C LEU A 71 -0.09 11.71 1.00
N ASN A 72 0.50 11.14 2.03
CA ASN A 72 1.79 11.58 2.54
C ASN A 72 2.69 10.38 2.79
N ILE A 73 3.92 10.46 2.30
CA ILE A 73 4.95 9.50 2.65
C ILE A 73 5.65 10.04 3.89
N ALA A 74 5.68 9.26 4.95
CA ALA A 74 6.23 9.71 6.23
C ALA A 74 7.72 10.05 6.11
N GLY A 75 8.17 10.99 6.93
CA GLY A 75 9.57 11.38 6.98
C GLY A 75 10.00 12.34 5.89
N GLY A 76 9.06 12.85 5.08
CA GLY A 76 9.38 13.78 4.01
C GLY A 76 10.19 13.17 2.86
N LEU A 77 10.26 11.86 2.78
CA LEU A 77 11.00 11.17 1.73
C LEU A 77 10.20 11.16 0.44
N LYS A 78 10.91 11.21 -0.67
CA LYS A 78 10.32 10.98 -1.98
C LYS A 78 10.68 9.56 -2.40
N VAL A 79 9.68 8.72 -2.63
CA VAL A 79 9.89 7.32 -2.98
C VAL A 79 9.41 7.10 -4.41
N ASN A 80 10.30 6.60 -5.26
CA ASN A 80 10.01 6.35 -6.68
C ASN A 80 9.78 4.87 -6.99
N ASP A 81 9.81 4.01 -5.99
CA ASP A 81 9.63 2.58 -6.16
C ASP A 81 8.16 2.27 -6.45
N PRO A 82 7.83 1.69 -7.63
CA PRO A 82 6.44 1.37 -7.95
C PRO A 82 5.81 0.35 -6.99
N ALA A 83 6.63 -0.39 -6.25
CA ALA A 83 6.12 -1.37 -5.29
C ALA A 83 5.33 -0.73 -4.15
N ILE A 84 5.45 0.57 -3.93
CA ILE A 84 4.67 1.23 -2.88
C ILE A 84 3.23 1.52 -3.31
N ASP A 85 2.87 1.26 -4.57
CA ASP A 85 1.49 1.46 -5.04
C ASP A 85 0.47 0.77 -4.15
N LEU A 86 0.76 -0.46 -3.73
CA LEU A 86 -0.18 -1.22 -2.92
C LEU A 86 -0.48 -0.52 -1.59
N ALA A 87 0.48 0.24 -1.08
CA ALA A 87 0.28 0.99 0.17
C ALA A 87 -0.72 2.14 0.00
N VAL A 88 -1.11 2.47 -1.22
CA VAL A 88 -2.22 3.40 -1.48
C VAL A 88 -3.52 2.90 -0.86
N ILE A 89 -3.57 1.61 -0.48
CA ILE A 89 -4.68 1.06 0.29
C ILE A 89 -4.92 1.85 1.60
N SER A 90 -3.95 2.66 2.02
CA SER A 90 -4.15 3.60 3.12
C SER A 90 -5.30 4.57 2.84
N ILE A 91 -5.52 4.88 1.56
CA ILE A 91 -6.65 5.71 1.15
C ILE A 91 -7.97 5.00 1.47
N LEU A 92 -8.04 3.70 1.20
CA LEU A 92 -9.23 2.91 1.54
C LEU A 92 -9.39 2.80 3.04
N SER A 93 -8.31 2.60 3.77
CA SER A 93 -8.34 2.55 5.22
C SER A 93 -8.94 3.83 5.80
N SER A 94 -8.49 4.98 5.29
CA SER A 94 -9.05 6.27 5.72
C SER A 94 -10.50 6.41 5.33
N SER A 95 -10.84 6.08 4.08
CA SER A 95 -12.20 6.21 3.57
C SER A 95 -13.21 5.37 4.35
N LEU A 96 -12.81 4.16 4.74
CA LEU A 96 -13.66 3.25 5.49
C LEU A 96 -13.57 3.46 7.00
N ASP A 97 -12.62 4.28 7.44
CA ASP A 97 -12.31 4.50 8.85
C ASP A 97 -12.00 3.19 9.57
N ILE A 98 -11.27 2.31 8.90
CA ILE A 98 -10.82 1.03 9.45
C ILE A 98 -9.31 1.01 9.46
N SER A 99 -8.71 0.76 10.62
CA SER A 99 -7.25 0.67 10.72
C SER A 99 -6.75 -0.66 10.17
N ILE A 100 -5.53 -0.63 9.62
CA ILE A 100 -4.83 -1.85 9.22
C ILE A 100 -4.14 -2.39 10.48
N GLU A 101 -4.22 -3.70 10.67
CA GLU A 101 -3.62 -4.37 11.82
C GLU A 101 -2.14 -4.06 11.92
N PRO A 102 -1.62 -3.75 13.13
CA PRO A 102 -0.18 -3.54 13.30
C PRO A 102 0.62 -4.77 12.91
N GLY A 103 1.83 -4.56 12.42
CA GLY A 103 2.70 -5.65 12.01
C GLY A 103 2.45 -6.16 10.60
N VAL A 104 1.57 -5.50 9.83
CA VAL A 104 1.32 -5.85 8.44
C VAL A 104 2.00 -4.83 7.54
N CYS A 105 2.75 -5.33 6.55
CA CYS A 105 3.31 -4.47 5.50
C CYS A 105 3.00 -5.07 4.14
N MET A 106 3.35 -4.36 3.08
CA MET A 106 2.97 -4.79 1.74
C MET A 106 3.91 -4.25 0.69
N ALA A 107 3.92 -4.90 -0.47
CA ALA A 107 4.64 -4.45 -1.65
C ALA A 107 3.90 -4.95 -2.87
N GLY A 108 3.73 -4.08 -3.87
CA GLY A 108 3.07 -4.47 -5.12
C GLY A 108 2.85 -3.26 -6.00
N GLU A 109 3.07 -3.44 -7.29
CA GLU A 109 2.74 -2.43 -8.27
C GLU A 109 1.31 -2.66 -8.73
N VAL A 110 0.50 -1.59 -8.82
CA VAL A 110 -0.91 -1.70 -9.21
C VAL A 110 -1.07 -1.30 -10.67
N GLY A 111 -1.64 -2.19 -11.48
CA GLY A 111 -1.93 -1.90 -12.87
C GLY A 111 -3.33 -1.35 -13.07
N LEU A 112 -3.62 -0.92 -14.30
CA LEU A 112 -4.87 -0.24 -14.64
C LEU A 112 -6.11 -1.12 -14.52
N SER A 113 -5.92 -2.43 -14.54
CA SER A 113 -7.04 -3.38 -14.36
C SER A 113 -7.20 -3.79 -12.90
N GLY A 114 -6.49 -3.15 -11.99
CA GLY A 114 -6.52 -3.49 -10.59
C GLY A 114 -5.66 -4.70 -10.24
N GLU A 115 -4.88 -5.19 -11.20
CA GLU A 115 -4.00 -6.31 -10.95
C GLU A 115 -2.79 -5.87 -10.13
N ILE A 116 -2.30 -6.78 -9.29
CA ILE A 116 -1.10 -6.55 -8.49
C ILE A 116 0.06 -7.20 -9.23
N ARG A 117 1.00 -6.39 -9.69
CA ARG A 117 2.09 -6.82 -10.55
C ARG A 117 3.34 -7.14 -9.73
N PRO A 118 4.13 -8.13 -10.17
CA PRO A 118 5.38 -8.46 -9.49
C PRO A 118 6.31 -7.27 -9.37
N VAL A 119 7.10 -7.26 -8.29
CA VAL A 119 8.07 -6.21 -8.03
C VAL A 119 9.46 -6.81 -7.96
N ASN A 120 10.47 -6.00 -8.17
CA ASN A 120 11.85 -6.46 -8.11
C ASN A 120 12.26 -6.73 -6.66
N ARG A 121 13.22 -7.62 -6.49
CA ARG A 121 13.88 -7.87 -5.20
C ARG A 121 12.89 -8.21 -4.09
N ILE A 122 11.90 -9.05 -4.40
CA ILE A 122 10.86 -9.39 -3.42
C ILE A 122 11.45 -10.07 -2.19
N GLU A 123 12.50 -10.89 -2.40
CA GLU A 123 13.13 -11.60 -1.28
C GLU A 123 13.74 -10.62 -0.28
N GLN A 124 14.43 -9.59 -0.76
CA GLN A 124 15.03 -8.58 0.11
C GLN A 124 13.97 -7.81 0.89
N ARG A 125 12.84 -7.52 0.25
CA ARG A 125 11.71 -6.85 0.92
C ARG A 125 11.14 -7.71 2.03
N ILE A 126 10.97 -9.00 1.77
CA ILE A 126 10.43 -9.94 2.77
C ILE A 126 11.41 -10.07 3.93
N LEU A 127 12.69 -10.26 3.64
CA LEU A 127 13.71 -10.43 4.68
C LEU A 127 13.84 -9.20 5.57
N GLU A 128 13.75 -8.01 4.98
CA GLU A 128 13.81 -6.78 5.77
C GLU A 128 12.58 -6.64 6.66
N ALA A 129 11.40 -6.94 6.14
CA ALA A 129 10.17 -6.92 6.93
C ALA A 129 10.24 -7.90 8.10
N GLU A 130 10.73 -9.10 7.84
CA GLU A 130 10.91 -10.12 8.88
C GLU A 130 11.91 -9.65 9.94
N LYS A 131 13.04 -9.10 9.50
CA LYS A 131 14.08 -8.59 10.40
C LYS A 131 13.56 -7.50 11.32
N LEU A 132 12.66 -6.65 10.82
CA LEU A 132 12.10 -5.55 11.58
C LEU A 132 10.89 -5.95 12.43
N GLY A 133 10.56 -7.24 12.45
CA GLY A 133 9.54 -7.77 13.35
C GLY A 133 8.13 -7.76 12.81
N PHE A 134 7.94 -7.51 11.51
CA PHE A 134 6.61 -7.58 10.92
C PHE A 134 6.10 -9.03 10.93
N SER A 135 4.82 -9.19 11.23
CA SER A 135 4.21 -10.51 11.33
C SER A 135 3.65 -11.00 10.01
N ARG A 136 3.30 -10.10 9.09
CA ARG A 136 2.67 -10.45 7.84
C ARG A 136 3.07 -9.48 6.74
N ILE A 137 3.26 -10.01 5.53
CA ILE A 137 3.52 -9.18 4.34
C ILE A 137 2.60 -9.62 3.22
N ILE A 138 1.98 -8.65 2.55
CA ILE A 138 1.11 -8.89 1.39
C ILE A 138 1.92 -8.55 0.15
N ILE A 139 2.02 -9.50 -0.77
CA ILE A 139 2.85 -9.39 -1.96
C ILE A 139 2.09 -9.86 -3.20
N PRO A 140 2.62 -9.55 -4.40
CA PRO A 140 1.99 -10.03 -5.62
C PRO A 140 2.05 -11.54 -5.76
N HIS A 141 1.00 -12.09 -6.34
CA HIS A 141 0.97 -13.49 -6.77
C HIS A 141 2.08 -13.71 -7.81
N ASN A 142 2.69 -14.89 -7.81
CA ASN A 142 3.77 -15.26 -8.75
C ASN A 142 5.05 -14.44 -8.61
N ASN A 143 5.31 -13.87 -7.43
CA ASN A 143 6.53 -13.10 -7.20
C ASN A 143 7.60 -13.90 -6.43
N LEU A 144 7.27 -15.12 -5.97
CA LEU A 144 8.13 -15.90 -5.07
C LEU A 144 8.97 -16.96 -5.78
N LYS A 145 9.32 -16.75 -7.01
CA LYS A 145 10.08 -17.72 -7.79
C LYS A 145 11.40 -18.08 -7.10
N GLY A 146 11.54 -19.32 -6.67
CA GLY A 146 12.76 -19.80 -6.02
C GLY A 146 12.93 -19.42 -4.56
N PHE A 147 11.99 -18.70 -3.97
CA PHE A 147 12.07 -18.32 -2.57
C PHE A 147 11.45 -19.42 -1.69
N ASP A 148 12.19 -19.84 -0.67
CA ASP A 148 11.71 -20.87 0.25
C ASP A 148 10.91 -20.23 1.38
N THR A 149 9.58 -20.23 1.23
CA THR A 149 8.68 -19.65 2.22
C THR A 149 8.64 -20.45 3.52
N ALA A 150 9.03 -21.73 3.49
CA ALA A 150 9.00 -22.56 4.68
C ALA A 150 10.00 -22.10 5.75
N LYS A 151 11.04 -21.38 5.36
CA LYS A 151 12.05 -20.85 6.28
C LYS A 151 11.70 -19.49 6.84
N SER A 152 10.64 -18.86 6.31
CA SER A 152 10.23 -17.54 6.77
C SER A 152 9.41 -17.62 8.04
N LYS A 153 9.68 -16.72 8.97
CA LYS A 153 8.88 -16.56 10.18
C LYS A 153 7.70 -15.62 9.93
N ILE A 154 7.80 -14.77 8.93
CA ILE A 154 6.73 -13.84 8.56
C ILE A 154 5.70 -14.56 7.71
N GLN A 155 4.44 -14.30 7.94
CA GLN A 155 3.36 -14.85 7.11
C GLN A 155 3.34 -14.09 5.77
N ILE A 156 3.41 -14.83 4.68
CA ILE A 156 3.42 -14.27 3.34
C ILE A 156 2.06 -14.51 2.70
N VAL A 157 1.39 -13.42 2.33
CA VAL A 157 0.06 -13.47 1.71
C VAL A 157 0.20 -12.98 0.26
N GLN A 158 -0.17 -13.81 -0.70
CA GLN A 158 -0.07 -13.50 -2.11
C GLN A 158 -1.42 -13.07 -2.65
N VAL A 159 -1.45 -11.97 -3.40
CA VAL A 159 -2.69 -11.43 -3.96
C VAL A 159 -2.52 -11.13 -5.44
N LYS A 160 -3.60 -11.28 -6.21
CA LYS A 160 -3.62 -11.02 -7.65
C LYS A 160 -4.21 -9.67 -7.98
N LYS A 161 -5.17 -9.21 -7.18
CA LYS A 161 -5.93 -7.97 -7.44
C LYS A 161 -6.08 -7.15 -6.18
N VAL A 162 -6.34 -5.86 -6.36
CA VAL A 162 -6.55 -4.94 -5.25
C VAL A 162 -7.68 -5.42 -4.32
N GLU A 163 -8.75 -5.98 -4.88
CA GLU A 163 -9.87 -6.47 -4.08
C GLU A 163 -9.45 -7.59 -3.12
N GLU A 164 -8.52 -8.45 -3.55
CA GLU A 164 -8.01 -9.51 -2.68
C GLU A 164 -7.21 -8.93 -1.52
N ALA A 165 -6.34 -7.95 -1.81
CA ALA A 165 -5.59 -7.27 -0.75
C ALA A 165 -6.54 -6.59 0.22
N PHE A 166 -7.55 -5.95 -0.29
CA PHE A 166 -8.58 -5.28 0.48
C PHE A 166 -9.27 -6.28 1.43
N ARG A 167 -9.67 -7.44 0.92
CA ARG A 167 -10.31 -8.46 1.76
C ARG A 167 -9.37 -8.98 2.86
N GLN A 168 -8.09 -9.08 2.57
CA GLN A 168 -7.10 -9.52 3.56
C GLN A 168 -6.91 -8.52 4.68
N LEU A 169 -7.13 -7.25 4.41
CA LEU A 169 -6.85 -6.17 5.37
C LEU A 169 -8.11 -5.71 6.12
N PHE A 170 -9.26 -5.74 5.46
CA PHE A 170 -10.47 -5.14 6.01
C PHE A 170 -11.61 -6.15 6.21
N GLY A 171 -11.38 -7.37 5.84
CA GLY A 171 -12.41 -8.40 5.92
C GLY A 171 -13.34 -8.33 4.76
#